data_12497f32c003348d3e9b75f468360ce6
#
_entry.id   12497f32c003348d3e9b75f468360ce6
#
_cell.length_a   1.000
_cell.length_b   1.000
_cell.length_c   1.000
_cell.angle_alpha   90.00
_cell.angle_beta   90.00
_cell.angle_gamma   90.00
#
_symmetry.space_group_name_H-M   'P 1'
#
loop_
_entity.id
_entity.type
_entity.pdbx_description
1 polymer ?
#
loop_
_entity_poly.entity_id
_entity_poly.type
_entity_poly.pdbx_seq_one_letter_code
_entity_poly.pdbx_strand_id
1 'polypeptide(L)'
;QRQMCIRDRSEEIKEFSFENEEYRQTYWHTCSHIMAQAVKRLWPEVKLAIGPSIDEGWYYDMDAPFAFTPEHLEQIEAEMRKICKEKLKLERFELPREEALKFMEEKAEPYKVELINDLPADAHISFYKQGEFTDLCAGPHLDSTGRIKGNALKLTACNAAYWRGGSNRET
;
A
#
# COMPACT_ATOMS: atom_id res chain seq x y z
N GLN A 1 -2.81 15.88 -0.88
CA GLN A 1 -3.31 17.05 -1.56
C GLN A 1 -4.26 16.70 -2.69
N ARG A 2 -3.84 15.91 -3.67
CA ARG A 2 -4.70 15.45 -4.77
C ARG A 2 -5.80 14.53 -4.29
N GLN A 3 -5.52 13.71 -3.31
CA GLN A 3 -6.53 12.89 -2.70
C GLN A 3 -7.61 13.71 -2.03
N MET A 4 -7.26 14.85 -1.44
CA MET A 4 -8.23 15.80 -0.92
C MET A 4 -9.14 16.31 -2.04
N CYS A 5 -8.58 16.62 -3.21
CA CYS A 5 -9.37 16.99 -4.37
C CYS A 5 -10.38 15.93 -4.77
N ILE A 6 -9.94 14.67 -4.79
CA ILE A 6 -10.81 13.52 -5.10
C ILE A 6 -11.94 13.40 -4.07
N ARG A 7 -11.64 13.63 -2.81
CA ARG A 7 -12.58 13.40 -1.72
C ARG A 7 -13.48 14.60 -1.43
N ASP A 8 -12.91 15.80 -1.45
CA ASP A 8 -13.56 16.99 -0.90
C ASP A 8 -14.23 17.90 -1.94
N ARG A 9 -13.94 17.71 -3.22
CA ARG A 9 -14.47 18.55 -4.29
C ARG A 9 -15.52 17.82 -5.13
N SER A 10 -16.74 18.22 -4.98
CA SER A 10 -17.87 17.65 -5.71
C SER A 10 -17.78 17.88 -7.24
N GLU A 11 -17.13 18.97 -7.66
CA GLU A 11 -16.93 19.27 -9.08
C GLU A 11 -16.00 18.24 -9.76
N GLU A 12 -15.12 17.60 -8.99
CA GLU A 12 -14.16 16.62 -9.49
C GLU A 12 -14.74 15.19 -9.53
N ILE A 13 -15.97 15.00 -9.07
CA ILE A 13 -16.64 13.68 -9.13
C ILE A 13 -16.71 13.16 -10.57
N LYS A 14 -16.77 14.05 -11.55
CA LYS A 14 -16.75 13.70 -12.97
C LYS A 14 -15.46 13.03 -13.41
N GLU A 15 -14.39 13.21 -12.64
CA GLU A 15 -13.08 12.64 -12.92
C GLU A 15 -12.86 11.26 -12.29
N PHE A 16 -13.82 10.76 -11.52
CA PHE A 16 -13.76 9.44 -10.94
C PHE A 16 -14.02 8.34 -11.97
N SER A 17 -13.18 8.30 -12.98
CA SER A 17 -13.23 7.25 -13.99
C SER A 17 -11.82 6.74 -14.29
N PHE A 18 -11.74 5.50 -14.76
CA PHE A 18 -10.46 4.91 -15.17
C PHE A 18 -9.83 5.58 -16.40
N GLU A 19 -10.56 6.46 -17.07
CA GLU A 19 -10.05 7.30 -18.16
C GLU A 19 -9.16 8.43 -17.62
N ASN A 20 -9.41 8.88 -16.38
CA ASN A 20 -8.56 9.86 -15.71
C ASN A 20 -7.32 9.17 -15.16
N GLU A 21 -6.14 9.55 -15.66
CA GLU A 21 -4.86 8.96 -15.27
C GLU A 21 -4.57 9.13 -13.77
N GLU A 22 -4.83 10.30 -13.21
CA GLU A 22 -4.59 10.58 -11.80
C GLU A 22 -5.47 9.73 -10.89
N TYR A 23 -6.74 9.57 -11.23
CA TYR A 23 -7.64 8.69 -10.51
C TYR A 23 -7.20 7.23 -10.62
N ARG A 24 -6.80 6.77 -11.80
CA ARG A 24 -6.32 5.42 -12.04
C ARG A 24 -5.09 5.10 -11.22
N GLN A 25 -4.11 6.02 -11.15
CA GLN A 25 -2.91 5.88 -10.34
C GLN A 25 -3.26 5.78 -8.84
N THR A 26 -4.16 6.64 -8.38
CA THR A 26 -4.65 6.61 -6.99
C THR A 26 -5.38 5.31 -6.67
N TYR A 27 -6.19 4.84 -7.59
CA TYR A 27 -6.92 3.57 -7.48
C TYR A 27 -5.94 2.39 -7.33
N TRP A 28 -4.96 2.30 -8.21
CA TRP A 28 -3.97 1.22 -8.17
C TRP A 28 -3.08 1.30 -6.93
N HIS A 29 -2.71 2.50 -6.50
CA HIS A 29 -1.95 2.69 -5.28
C HIS A 29 -2.73 2.19 -4.05
N THR A 30 -4.02 2.45 -4.01
CA THR A 30 -4.90 1.90 -2.96
C THR A 30 -5.01 0.38 -3.06
N CYS A 31 -5.07 -0.18 -4.26
CA CYS A 31 -5.01 -1.64 -4.46
C CYS A 31 -3.74 -2.26 -3.88
N SER A 32 -2.58 -1.61 -4.05
CA SER A 32 -1.33 -2.11 -3.49
C SER A 32 -1.37 -2.17 -1.96
N HIS A 33 -1.97 -1.17 -1.30
CA HIS A 33 -2.15 -1.16 0.15
C HIS A 33 -3.15 -2.21 0.62
N ILE A 34 -4.22 -2.47 -0.13
CA ILE A 34 -5.16 -3.55 0.17
C ILE A 34 -4.46 -4.90 0.09
N MET A 35 -3.60 -5.09 -0.91
CA MET A 35 -2.79 -6.30 -1.04
C MET A 35 -1.83 -6.46 0.13
N ALA A 36 -1.14 -5.41 0.53
CA ALA A 36 -0.24 -5.43 1.68
C ALA A 36 -0.98 -5.78 2.97
N GLN A 37 -2.16 -5.21 3.19
CA GLN A 37 -3.00 -5.54 4.34
C GLN A 37 -3.43 -7.01 4.32
N ALA A 38 -3.84 -7.53 3.17
CA ALA A 38 -4.22 -8.92 3.00
C ALA A 38 -3.06 -9.87 3.36
N VAL A 39 -1.87 -9.58 2.87
CA VAL A 39 -0.68 -10.37 3.17
C VAL A 39 -0.36 -10.34 4.66
N LYS A 40 -0.43 -9.18 5.30
CA LYS A 40 -0.18 -9.05 6.75
C LYS A 40 -1.23 -9.77 7.60
N ARG A 41 -2.47 -9.85 7.14
CA ARG A 41 -3.52 -10.66 7.82
C ARG A 41 -3.24 -12.15 7.74
N LEU A 42 -2.78 -12.61 6.57
CA LEU A 42 -2.50 -14.02 6.33
C LEU A 42 -1.16 -14.46 6.94
N TRP A 43 -0.13 -13.62 6.79
CA TRP A 43 1.23 -13.93 7.23
C TRP A 43 1.86 -12.70 7.90
N PRO A 44 1.62 -12.48 9.21
CA PRO A 44 2.13 -11.30 9.92
C PRO A 44 3.65 -11.16 9.93
N GLU A 45 4.39 -12.24 9.71
CA GLU A 45 5.86 -12.27 9.66
C GLU A 45 6.44 -11.64 8.39
N VAL A 46 5.66 -11.52 7.32
CA VAL A 46 6.10 -10.89 6.07
C VAL A 46 6.42 -9.42 6.31
N LYS A 47 7.58 -8.96 5.84
CA LYS A 47 8.01 -7.57 5.95
C LYS A 47 7.68 -6.82 4.67
N LEU A 48 7.24 -5.58 4.83
CA LEU A 48 6.80 -4.74 3.73
C LEU A 48 7.90 -3.74 3.34
N ALA A 49 8.16 -3.61 2.06
CA ALA A 49 9.08 -2.61 1.53
C ALA A 49 8.30 -1.45 0.87
N ILE A 50 8.12 -1.47 -0.43
CA ILE A 50 7.40 -0.41 -1.17
C ILE A 50 6.37 -0.99 -2.11
N GLY A 51 5.31 -0.22 -2.37
CA GLY A 51 4.21 -0.65 -3.24
C GLY A 51 3.59 0.48 -4.06
N PRO A 52 4.30 1.01 -5.07
CA PRO A 52 3.75 2.06 -5.91
C PRO A 52 2.75 1.53 -6.93
N SER A 53 1.95 2.44 -7.48
CA SER A 53 1.28 2.20 -8.75
C SER A 53 2.28 2.30 -9.90
N ILE A 54 2.00 1.58 -10.98
CA ILE A 54 2.76 1.62 -12.22
C ILE A 54 1.80 1.94 -13.38
N ASP A 55 2.30 2.00 -14.61
CA ASP A 55 1.51 2.42 -15.77
C ASP A 55 0.24 1.58 -15.98
N GLU A 56 0.33 0.28 -15.73
CA GLU A 56 -0.79 -0.64 -15.93
C GLU A 56 -1.02 -1.56 -14.71
N GLY A 57 -1.14 -0.97 -13.53
CA GLY A 57 -1.44 -1.74 -12.32
C GLY A 57 -0.65 -1.30 -11.10
N TRP A 58 -0.27 -2.26 -10.30
CA TRP A 58 0.51 -2.04 -9.07
C TRP A 58 1.39 -3.24 -8.77
N TYR A 59 2.38 -3.02 -7.91
CA TYR A 59 3.12 -4.10 -7.27
C TYR A 59 3.38 -3.75 -5.80
N TYR A 60 3.90 -4.70 -5.05
CA TYR A 60 4.39 -4.46 -3.70
C TYR A 60 5.58 -5.38 -3.44
N ASP A 61 6.70 -4.80 -3.03
CA ASP A 61 7.89 -5.54 -2.65
C ASP A 61 7.76 -5.98 -1.19
N MET A 62 7.95 -7.27 -0.96
CA MET A 62 7.79 -7.90 0.34
C MET A 62 8.92 -8.88 0.61
N ASP A 63 9.34 -8.95 1.87
CA ASP A 63 10.29 -9.95 2.35
C ASP A 63 9.52 -11.01 3.12
N ALA A 64 9.41 -12.19 2.53
CA ALA A 64 8.71 -13.33 3.09
C ALA A 64 9.68 -14.48 3.37
N PRO A 65 9.47 -15.27 4.45
CA PRO A 65 10.29 -16.44 4.75
C PRO A 65 10.00 -17.63 3.83
N PHE A 66 9.17 -17.45 2.82
CA PHE A 66 8.76 -18.47 1.84
C PHE A 66 8.56 -17.82 0.48
N ALA A 67 8.60 -18.63 -0.59
CA ALA A 67 8.25 -18.17 -1.93
C ALA A 67 6.71 -18.20 -2.11
N PHE A 68 6.17 -17.13 -2.68
CA PHE A 68 4.74 -17.09 -3.00
C PHE A 68 4.42 -18.05 -4.14
N THR A 69 3.38 -18.85 -3.95
CA THR A 69 2.86 -19.81 -4.93
C THR A 69 1.56 -19.30 -5.52
N PRO A 70 1.06 -19.86 -6.64
CA PRO A 70 -0.26 -19.52 -7.16
C PRO A 70 -1.39 -19.69 -6.14
N GLU A 71 -1.30 -20.66 -5.23
CA GLU A 71 -2.25 -20.85 -4.14
C GLU A 71 -2.23 -19.68 -3.16
N HIS A 72 -1.05 -19.17 -2.82
CA HIS A 72 -0.91 -17.98 -1.98
C HIS A 72 -1.55 -16.77 -2.65
N LEU A 73 -1.37 -16.59 -3.96
CA LEU A 73 -1.99 -15.49 -4.70
C LEU A 73 -3.52 -15.55 -4.66
N GLU A 74 -4.10 -16.74 -4.75
CA GLU A 74 -5.54 -16.94 -4.62
C GLU A 74 -6.03 -16.58 -3.21
N GLN A 75 -5.29 -16.96 -2.17
CA GLN A 75 -5.61 -16.59 -0.79
C GLN A 75 -5.54 -15.08 -0.57
N ILE A 76 -4.52 -14.42 -1.13
CA ILE A 76 -4.37 -12.97 -1.07
C ILE A 76 -5.56 -12.28 -1.76
N GLU A 77 -5.92 -12.71 -2.97
CA GLU A 77 -7.08 -12.16 -3.69
C GLU A 77 -8.38 -12.28 -2.89
N ALA A 78 -8.61 -13.45 -2.27
CA ALA A 78 -9.80 -13.67 -1.45
C ALA A 78 -9.83 -12.71 -0.25
N GLU A 79 -8.71 -12.51 0.42
CA GLU A 79 -8.60 -11.59 1.55
C GLU A 79 -8.75 -10.13 1.11
N MET A 80 -8.19 -9.75 -0.04
CA MET A 80 -8.38 -8.43 -0.64
C MET A 80 -9.86 -8.13 -0.90
N ARG A 81 -10.61 -9.10 -1.41
CA ARG A 81 -12.06 -8.95 -1.62
C ARG A 81 -12.81 -8.71 -0.31
N LYS A 82 -12.42 -9.39 0.77
CA LYS A 82 -12.98 -9.13 2.11
C LYS A 82 -12.72 -7.70 2.56
N ILE A 83 -11.49 -7.22 2.41
CA ILE A 83 -11.09 -5.86 2.78
C ILE A 83 -11.93 -4.83 2.01
N CYS A 84 -12.14 -5.04 0.72
CA CYS A 84 -13.00 -4.17 -0.09
C CYS A 84 -14.44 -4.13 0.43
N LYS A 85 -14.98 -5.26 0.86
CA LYS A 85 -16.32 -5.35 1.43
C LYS A 85 -16.45 -4.70 2.81
N GLU A 86 -15.37 -4.65 3.57
CA GLU A 86 -15.33 -3.99 4.88
C GLU A 86 -15.46 -2.47 4.77
N LYS A 87 -15.20 -1.89 3.61
CA LYS A 87 -15.32 -0.45 3.35
C LYS A 87 -14.55 0.40 4.36
N LEU A 88 -13.31 0.04 4.59
CA LEU A 88 -12.43 0.71 5.54
C LEU A 88 -12.05 2.10 5.02
N LYS A 89 -12.06 3.09 5.90
CA LYS A 89 -11.56 4.42 5.59
C LYS A 89 -10.05 4.41 5.51
N LEU A 90 -9.51 5.16 4.55
CA LEU A 90 -8.08 5.45 4.49
C LEU A 90 -7.84 6.85 5.08
N GLU A 91 -7.18 6.90 6.21
CA GLU A 91 -6.93 8.13 6.96
C GLU A 91 -5.44 8.47 6.94
N ARG A 92 -5.12 9.66 6.44
CA ARG A 92 -3.75 10.16 6.42
C ARG A 92 -3.43 10.86 7.73
N PHE A 93 -2.25 10.58 8.28
CA PHE A 93 -1.71 11.32 9.41
C PHE A 93 -0.19 11.46 9.28
N GLU A 94 0.38 12.38 10.03
CA GLU A 94 1.81 12.63 10.05
C GLU A 94 2.38 12.44 11.45
N LEU A 95 3.62 11.97 11.52
CA LEU A 95 4.38 11.86 12.77
C LEU A 95 5.73 12.54 12.61
N PRO A 96 6.27 13.13 13.70
CA PRO A 96 7.69 13.53 13.75
C PRO A 96 8.59 12.32 13.51
N ARG A 97 9.79 12.55 12.98
CA ARG A 97 10.72 11.47 12.61
C ARG A 97 10.96 10.47 13.73
N GLU A 98 11.22 10.94 14.95
CA GLU A 98 11.49 10.05 16.09
C GLU A 98 10.29 9.13 16.40
N GLU A 99 9.09 9.70 16.38
CA GLU A 99 7.86 8.94 16.60
C GLU A 99 7.56 7.99 15.45
N ALA A 100 7.82 8.41 14.21
CA ALA A 100 7.64 7.59 13.02
C ALA A 100 8.57 6.38 13.05
N LEU A 101 9.84 6.57 13.38
CA LEU A 101 10.82 5.49 13.52
C LEU A 101 10.39 4.49 14.59
N LYS A 102 10.03 4.99 15.77
CA LYS A 102 9.55 4.15 16.86
C LYS A 102 8.31 3.36 16.48
N PHE A 103 7.36 4.01 15.79
CA PHE A 103 6.13 3.38 15.33
C PHE A 103 6.41 2.21 14.38
N MET A 104 7.32 2.37 13.43
CA MET A 104 7.69 1.31 12.50
C MET A 104 8.54 0.21 13.15
N GLU A 105 9.38 0.56 14.12
CA GLU A 105 10.12 -0.42 14.91
C GLU A 105 9.19 -1.30 15.74
N GLU A 106 8.18 -0.72 16.37
CA GLU A 106 7.16 -1.44 17.15
C GLU A 106 6.34 -2.38 16.26
N LYS A 107 6.11 -2.01 15.00
CA LYS A 107 5.43 -2.84 14.01
C LYS A 107 6.36 -3.89 13.38
N ALA A 108 7.64 -3.89 13.73
CA ALA A 108 8.65 -4.77 13.15
C ALA A 108 8.74 -4.67 11.61
N GLU A 109 8.79 -3.45 11.11
CA GLU A 109 8.91 -3.13 9.69
C GLU A 109 10.28 -2.47 9.39
N PRO A 110 11.37 -3.26 9.28
CA PRO A 110 12.72 -2.72 9.15
C PRO A 110 12.95 -1.95 7.85
N TYR A 111 12.33 -2.35 6.76
CA TYR A 111 12.44 -1.63 5.48
C TYR A 111 11.81 -0.23 5.55
N LYS A 112 10.72 -0.09 6.29
CA LYS A 112 10.08 1.21 6.53
C LYS A 112 10.95 2.10 7.39
N VAL A 113 11.65 1.55 8.37
CA VAL A 113 12.64 2.27 9.19
C VAL A 113 13.77 2.81 8.30
N GLU A 114 14.33 2.00 7.41
CA GLU A 114 15.34 2.44 6.45
C GLU A 114 14.82 3.59 5.56
N LEU A 115 13.61 3.46 5.04
CA LEU A 115 13.00 4.49 4.20
C LEU A 115 12.84 5.82 4.93
N ILE A 116 12.43 5.79 6.19
CA ILE A 116 12.30 7.00 7.01
C ILE A 116 13.65 7.65 7.24
N ASN A 117 14.69 6.85 7.54
CA ASN A 117 16.04 7.35 7.76
C ASN A 117 16.63 8.04 6.52
N ASP A 118 16.22 7.60 5.33
CA ASP A 118 16.72 8.16 4.06
C ASP A 118 15.95 9.41 3.60
N LEU A 119 14.84 9.73 4.24
CA LEU A 119 14.11 10.95 3.91
C LEU A 119 14.89 12.20 4.34
N PRO A 120 14.80 13.31 3.59
CA PRO A 120 15.41 14.58 3.99
C PRO A 120 14.96 15.01 5.39
N ALA A 121 15.81 15.78 6.09
CA ALA A 121 15.54 16.20 7.46
C ALA A 121 14.24 17.03 7.61
N ASP A 122 13.85 17.74 6.56
CA ASP A 122 12.66 18.58 6.48
C ASP A 122 11.44 17.86 5.87
N ALA A 123 11.57 16.59 5.53
CA ALA A 123 10.48 15.84 4.93
C ALA A 123 9.33 15.60 5.91
N HIS A 124 8.11 15.73 5.42
CA HIS A 124 6.92 15.31 6.15
C HIS A 124 6.79 13.79 6.06
N ILE A 125 6.70 13.14 7.22
CA ILE A 125 6.58 11.69 7.31
C ILE A 125 5.12 11.35 7.53
N SER A 126 4.48 10.82 6.49
CA SER A 126 3.05 10.54 6.48
C SER A 126 2.76 9.04 6.44
N PHE A 127 1.61 8.70 6.98
CA PHE A 127 1.08 7.35 7.04
C PHE A 127 -0.37 7.35 6.59
N TYR A 128 -0.82 6.21 6.11
CA TYR A 128 -2.23 5.94 5.85
C TYR A 128 -2.69 4.77 6.69
N LYS A 129 -3.76 4.98 7.42
CA LYS A 129 -4.40 3.95 8.23
C LYS A 129 -5.66 3.45 7.53
N GLN A 130 -5.79 2.14 7.42
CA GLN A 130 -6.98 1.46 6.91
C GLN A 130 -7.32 0.27 7.82
N GLY A 131 -8.32 0.47 8.70
CA GLY A 131 -8.62 -0.52 9.74
C GLY A 131 -7.44 -0.74 10.68
N GLU A 132 -7.04 -1.99 10.86
CA GLU A 132 -5.90 -2.38 11.69
C GLU A 132 -4.54 -2.17 11.00
N PHE A 133 -4.54 -1.90 9.71
CA PHE A 133 -3.32 -1.75 8.91
C PHE A 133 -2.93 -0.28 8.78
N THR A 134 -1.65 0.00 8.97
CA THR A 134 -1.08 1.33 8.74
C THR A 134 0.22 1.19 7.94
N ASP A 135 0.38 1.99 6.91
CA ASP A 135 1.58 1.98 6.08
C ASP A 135 2.17 3.37 5.91
N LEU A 136 3.50 3.42 5.79
CA LEU A 136 4.26 4.62 5.45
C LEU A 136 3.98 4.96 3.99
N CYS A 137 3.41 6.13 3.74
CA CYS A 137 3.03 6.51 2.39
C CYS A 137 2.78 8.00 2.25
N ALA A 138 3.24 8.59 1.16
CA ALA A 138 2.96 9.98 0.83
C ALA A 138 1.56 10.16 0.22
N GLY A 139 0.93 9.11 -0.24
CA GLY A 139 -0.34 9.17 -0.97
C GLY A 139 -0.16 9.57 -2.44
N PRO A 140 -1.23 9.96 -3.13
CA PRO A 140 -2.62 9.94 -2.64
C PRO A 140 -3.25 8.54 -2.61
N HIS A 141 -4.35 8.42 -1.88
CA HIS A 141 -5.18 7.22 -1.83
C HIS A 141 -6.65 7.57 -2.00
N LEU A 142 -7.48 6.59 -2.34
CA LEU A 142 -8.92 6.71 -2.26
C LEU A 142 -9.34 6.85 -0.78
N ASP A 143 -10.53 7.34 -0.54
CA ASP A 143 -11.04 7.56 0.83
C ASP A 143 -11.51 6.28 1.52
N SER A 144 -11.78 5.22 0.76
CA SER A 144 -12.28 3.95 1.29
C SER A 144 -11.88 2.77 0.41
N THR A 145 -11.61 1.64 1.04
CA THR A 145 -11.40 0.37 0.33
C THR A 145 -12.67 -0.09 -0.39
N GLY A 146 -13.83 0.39 0.04
CA GLY A 146 -15.12 0.09 -0.59
C GLY A 146 -15.30 0.67 -1.99
N ARG A 147 -14.42 1.57 -2.42
CA ARG A 147 -14.40 2.07 -3.80
C ARG A 147 -13.79 1.10 -4.79
N ILE A 148 -13.07 0.11 -4.30
CA ILE A 148 -12.46 -0.94 -5.12
C ILE A 148 -13.47 -2.08 -5.31
N LYS A 149 -13.69 -2.47 -6.56
CA LYS A 149 -14.53 -3.64 -6.88
C LYS A 149 -13.67 -4.90 -6.74
N GLY A 150 -13.84 -5.62 -5.63
CA GLY A 150 -13.02 -6.78 -5.30
C GLY A 150 -13.05 -7.89 -6.38
N ASN A 151 -14.16 -8.04 -7.09
CA ASN A 151 -14.28 -9.02 -8.17
C ASN A 151 -13.48 -8.65 -9.44
N ALA A 152 -12.99 -7.43 -9.53
CA ALA A 152 -12.12 -6.98 -10.63
C ALA A 152 -10.62 -7.07 -10.29
N LEU A 153 -10.28 -7.48 -9.07
CA LEU A 153 -8.90 -7.64 -8.65
C LEU A 153 -8.30 -8.94 -9.17
N LYS A 154 -7.10 -8.87 -9.73
CA LYS A 154 -6.35 -10.02 -10.21
C LYS A 154 -4.86 -9.87 -9.91
N LEU A 155 -4.29 -10.84 -9.23
CA LEU A 155 -2.84 -10.95 -9.03
C LEU A 155 -2.26 -11.82 -10.14
N THR A 156 -1.26 -11.31 -10.85
CA THR A 156 -0.76 -11.93 -12.08
C THR A 156 0.56 -12.66 -11.91
N ALA A 157 1.44 -12.17 -11.05
CA ALA A 157 2.78 -12.74 -10.92
C ALA A 157 3.42 -12.41 -9.57
N CYS A 158 4.36 -13.26 -9.17
CA CYS A 158 5.29 -13.01 -8.10
C CYS A 158 6.70 -13.32 -8.62
N ASN A 159 7.61 -12.38 -8.48
CA ASN A 159 8.99 -12.52 -8.94
C ASN A 159 9.96 -12.16 -7.83
N ALA A 160 11.14 -12.75 -7.85
CA ALA A 160 12.23 -12.35 -6.96
C ALA A 160 12.71 -10.93 -7.30
N ALA A 161 13.02 -10.16 -6.25
CA ALA A 161 13.52 -8.80 -6.38
C ALA A 161 14.64 -8.58 -5.35
N TYR A 162 15.44 -7.52 -5.57
CA TYR A 162 16.52 -7.17 -4.65
C TYR A 162 16.26 -5.79 -4.06
N TRP A 163 16.34 -5.69 -2.74
CA TRP A 163 16.14 -4.43 -2.05
C TRP A 163 17.24 -3.44 -2.46
N ARG A 164 16.82 -2.32 -3.06
CA ARG A 164 17.70 -1.22 -3.52
C ARG A 164 18.85 -1.67 -4.45
N GLY A 165 18.63 -2.73 -5.22
CA GLY A 165 19.62 -3.25 -6.14
C GLY A 165 20.85 -3.88 -5.46
N GLY A 166 20.77 -4.15 -4.17
CA GLY A 166 21.83 -4.85 -3.44
C GLY A 166 21.86 -6.33 -3.81
N SER A 167 23.05 -6.84 -4.10
CA SER A 167 23.25 -8.22 -4.54
C SER A 167 22.99 -9.29 -3.47
N ASN A 168 22.75 -8.89 -2.23
CA ASN A 168 22.71 -9.79 -1.08
C ASN A 168 21.39 -9.81 -0.28
N ARG A 169 20.34 -9.14 -0.75
CA ARG A 169 19.04 -9.14 -0.07
C ARG A 169 17.94 -9.36 -1.10
N GLU A 170 17.43 -10.58 -1.13
CA GLU A 170 16.21 -10.90 -1.88
C GLU A 170 14.99 -10.43 -1.10
N THR A 171 14.05 -9.82 -1.78
CA THR A 171 12.75 -9.40 -1.22
C THR A 171 11.61 -10.29 -1.73
#